data_8985db65d318e7f4702dcfa687f46e19
#
_entry.id   8985db65d318e7f4702dcfa687f46e19
#
_cell.length_a   1.000
_cell.length_b   1.000
_cell.length_c   1.000
_cell.angle_alpha   90.00
_cell.angle_beta   90.00
_cell.angle_gamma   90.00
#
_symmetry.space_group_name_H-M   'P 1'
#
loop_
_entity.id
_entity.type
_entity.pdbx_description
1 polymer ?
#
loop_
_entity_poly.entity_id
_entity_poly.type
_entity_poly.pdbx_seq_one_letter_code
_entity_poly.pdbx_strand_id
1 'polypeptide(L)'
;TENYGKVMARQMPVSLYGISLILQEEGVSCEYIGDFEDKAAEKQMMEHLYKGKPVIIETSRMRRKGKRIVRFFDKKYAGSYHTMILLGVDEEGQIVFTDSATRDWAGEQQRLKRAKLSELISYMFPQKNVGDTHLYFSRKRNTGGYILIC
;
A
#
# COMPACT_ATOMS: atom_id res chain seq x y z
N THR A 1 -14.57 16.34 -3.59
CA THR A 1 -15.46 15.19 -3.58
C THR A 1 -16.01 14.91 -2.19
N GLU A 2 -17.10 14.20 -2.10
CA GLU A 2 -17.75 13.91 -0.82
C GLU A 2 -16.85 13.11 0.11
N ASN A 3 -16.23 12.05 -0.40
CA ASN A 3 -15.36 11.18 0.40
C ASN A 3 -14.11 11.89 0.88
N TYR A 4 -13.47 12.63 -0.01
CA TYR A 4 -12.30 13.42 0.34
C TYR A 4 -12.63 14.47 1.40
N GLY A 5 -13.78 15.16 1.24
CA GLY A 5 -14.22 16.14 2.21
C GLY A 5 -14.46 15.55 3.60
N LYS A 6 -15.04 14.34 3.68
CA LYS A 6 -15.23 13.65 4.95
C LYS A 6 -13.93 13.33 5.64
N VAL A 7 -12.94 12.87 4.89
CA VAL A 7 -11.60 12.56 5.43
C VAL A 7 -10.94 13.82 5.95
N MET A 8 -10.91 14.86 5.15
CA MET A 8 -10.27 16.13 5.54
C MET A 8 -10.94 16.79 6.73
N ALA A 9 -12.27 16.80 6.78
CA ALA A 9 -13.02 17.41 7.87
C ALA A 9 -12.77 16.73 9.21
N ARG A 10 -12.53 15.41 9.21
CA ARG A 10 -12.29 14.64 10.42
C ARG A 10 -10.82 14.48 10.76
N GLN A 11 -9.93 14.84 9.85
CA GLN A 11 -8.47 14.70 10.00
C GLN A 11 -8.08 13.27 10.42
N MET A 12 -8.76 12.26 9.88
CA MET A 12 -8.53 10.87 10.22
C MET A 12 -7.71 10.17 9.15
N PRO A 13 -6.87 9.18 9.54
CA PRO A 13 -6.17 8.36 8.55
C PRO A 13 -7.15 7.64 7.65
N VAL A 14 -6.80 7.51 6.38
CA VAL A 14 -7.63 6.86 5.36
C VAL A 14 -7.22 5.40 5.23
N SER A 15 -8.20 4.51 5.15
CA SER A 15 -7.94 3.11 4.81
C SER A 15 -7.52 3.01 3.33
N LEU A 16 -6.87 1.92 2.95
CA LEU A 16 -6.49 1.72 1.57
C LEU A 16 -7.72 1.64 0.65
N TYR A 17 -8.79 1.00 1.13
CA TYR A 17 -10.07 1.00 0.42
C TYR A 17 -10.59 2.43 0.22
N GLY A 18 -10.52 3.25 1.27
CA GLY A 18 -10.92 4.66 1.18
C GLY A 18 -10.11 5.43 0.14
N ILE A 19 -8.82 5.17 0.05
CA ILE A 19 -7.96 5.77 -0.99
C ILE A 19 -8.46 5.40 -2.37
N SER A 20 -8.84 4.14 -2.60
CA SER A 20 -9.35 3.71 -3.90
C SER A 20 -10.63 4.44 -4.30
N LEU A 21 -11.51 4.70 -3.35
CA LEU A 21 -12.75 5.44 -3.60
C LEU A 21 -12.48 6.91 -3.90
N ILE A 22 -11.54 7.52 -3.19
CA ILE A 22 -11.13 8.90 -3.45
C ILE A 22 -10.52 9.02 -4.85
N LEU A 23 -9.64 8.09 -5.21
CA LEU A 23 -9.03 8.08 -6.55
C LEU A 23 -10.09 7.98 -7.65
N GLN A 24 -11.08 7.11 -7.48
CA GLN A 24 -12.18 6.98 -8.44
C GLN A 24 -12.99 8.25 -8.55
N GLU A 25 -13.27 8.92 -7.44
CA GLU A 25 -13.97 10.21 -7.45
C GLU A 25 -13.17 11.29 -8.18
N GLU A 26 -11.84 11.23 -8.10
CA GLU A 26 -10.95 12.17 -8.81
C GLU A 26 -10.68 11.77 -10.27
N GLY A 27 -11.37 10.76 -10.77
CA GLY A 27 -11.23 10.33 -12.16
C GLY A 27 -10.11 9.35 -12.44
N VAL A 28 -9.47 8.81 -11.42
CA VAL A 28 -8.43 7.80 -11.59
C VAL A 28 -9.07 6.42 -11.60
N SER A 29 -8.94 5.71 -12.71
CA SER A 29 -9.43 4.34 -12.82
C SER A 29 -8.54 3.41 -12.01
N CYS A 30 -9.12 2.67 -11.08
CA CYS A 30 -8.38 1.74 -10.24
C CYS A 30 -9.30 0.62 -9.73
N GLU A 31 -8.67 -0.47 -9.30
CA GLU A 31 -9.35 -1.61 -8.72
C GLU A 31 -8.75 -1.94 -7.36
N TYR A 32 -9.59 -1.97 -6.33
CA TYR A 32 -9.16 -2.39 -5.00
C TYR A 32 -9.37 -3.89 -4.84
N ILE A 33 -8.32 -4.59 -4.39
CA ILE A 33 -8.38 -6.00 -4.06
C ILE A 33 -8.11 -6.14 -2.57
N GLY A 34 -9.15 -6.49 -1.82
CA GLY A 34 -9.06 -6.61 -0.36
C GLY A 34 -8.50 -7.96 0.07
N ASP A 35 -9.17 -9.03 -0.30
CA ASP A 35 -8.72 -10.38 0.06
C ASP A 35 -7.80 -10.94 -1.03
N PHE A 36 -6.70 -11.56 -0.63
CA PHE A 36 -5.75 -12.13 -1.57
C PHE A 36 -4.98 -13.30 -0.95
N GLU A 37 -4.49 -14.15 -1.83
CA GLU A 37 -3.53 -15.19 -1.51
C GLU A 37 -2.16 -14.73 -2.03
N ASP A 38 -1.10 -14.95 -1.27
CA ASP A 38 0.21 -14.34 -1.52
C ASP A 38 0.76 -14.57 -2.93
N LYS A 39 0.75 -15.81 -3.39
CA LYS A 39 1.31 -16.13 -4.72
C LYS A 39 0.47 -15.56 -5.86
N ALA A 40 -0.85 -15.61 -5.71
CA ALA A 40 -1.74 -15.04 -6.71
C ALA A 40 -1.59 -13.51 -6.77
N ALA A 41 -1.48 -12.86 -5.62
CA ALA A 41 -1.25 -11.43 -5.54
C ALA A 41 0.10 -11.05 -6.16
N GLU A 42 1.15 -11.80 -5.86
CA GLU A 42 2.48 -11.55 -6.44
C GLU A 42 2.42 -11.62 -7.97
N LYS A 43 1.81 -12.64 -8.51
CA LYS A 43 1.66 -12.80 -9.95
C LYS A 43 0.88 -11.63 -10.55
N GLN A 44 -0.26 -11.28 -9.97
CA GLN A 44 -1.11 -10.19 -10.47
C GLN A 44 -0.37 -8.84 -10.43
N MET A 45 0.29 -8.54 -9.33
CA MET A 45 1.01 -7.27 -9.20
C MET A 45 2.20 -7.20 -10.16
N MET A 46 2.96 -8.30 -10.34
CA MET A 46 4.06 -8.32 -11.28
C MET A 46 3.58 -8.11 -12.72
N GLU A 47 2.54 -8.79 -13.13
CA GLU A 47 1.96 -8.59 -14.47
C GLU A 47 1.51 -7.15 -14.69
N HIS A 48 0.92 -6.56 -13.67
CA HIS A 48 0.44 -5.18 -13.72
C HIS A 48 1.60 -4.18 -13.85
N LEU A 49 2.64 -4.36 -13.03
CA LEU A 49 3.84 -3.52 -13.07
C LEU A 49 4.60 -3.64 -14.39
N TYR A 50 4.68 -4.84 -14.96
CA TYR A 50 5.31 -5.03 -16.27
C TYR A 50 4.56 -4.34 -17.41
N LYS A 51 3.28 -4.05 -17.22
CA LYS A 51 2.51 -3.24 -18.17
C LYS A 51 2.73 -1.73 -17.98
N GLY A 52 3.60 -1.36 -17.06
CA GLY A 52 3.88 0.04 -16.76
C GLY A 52 2.83 0.72 -15.90
N LYS A 53 2.01 -0.05 -15.19
CA LYS A 53 0.92 0.48 -14.36
C LYS A 53 1.26 0.34 -12.88
N PRO A 54 1.06 1.41 -12.09
CA PRO A 54 1.40 1.38 -10.67
C PRO A 54 0.48 0.49 -9.83
N VAL A 55 0.98 0.11 -8.66
CA VAL A 55 0.22 -0.59 -7.64
C VAL A 55 0.41 0.15 -6.32
N ILE A 56 -0.66 0.36 -5.57
CA ILE A 56 -0.58 0.95 -4.23
C ILE A 56 -0.78 -0.16 -3.22
N ILE A 57 0.15 -0.27 -2.27
CA ILE A 57 0.07 -1.26 -1.20
C ILE A 57 0.12 -0.58 0.16
N GLU A 58 -0.33 -1.31 1.16
CA GLU A 58 -0.18 -0.93 2.54
C GLU A 58 0.57 -2.03 3.28
N THR A 59 1.66 -1.66 3.96
CA THR A 59 2.44 -2.59 4.78
C THR A 59 2.28 -2.27 6.25
N SER A 60 2.34 -3.30 7.08
CA SER A 60 2.45 -3.12 8.51
C SER A 60 3.90 -3.33 8.93
N ARG A 61 4.21 -3.06 10.18
CA ARG A 61 5.53 -3.39 10.72
C ARG A 61 5.70 -4.86 11.05
N MET A 62 4.62 -5.64 11.00
CA MET A 62 4.62 -7.05 11.38
C MET A 62 4.56 -7.95 10.17
N ARG A 63 5.42 -8.96 10.16
CA ARG A 63 5.43 -9.98 9.13
C ARG A 63 4.40 -11.06 9.45
N ARG A 64 3.56 -11.42 8.49
CA ARG A 64 2.47 -12.39 8.72
C ARG A 64 2.96 -13.79 9.06
N LYS A 65 4.08 -14.22 8.50
CA LYS A 65 4.65 -15.56 8.73
C LYS A 65 5.95 -15.54 9.52
N GLY A 66 6.12 -14.53 10.36
CA GLY A 66 7.33 -14.41 11.14
C GLY A 66 7.17 -13.46 12.30
N LYS A 67 8.20 -13.36 13.12
CA LYS A 67 8.22 -12.50 14.31
C LYS A 67 9.04 -11.23 14.11
N ARG A 68 9.52 -10.98 12.88
CA ARG A 68 10.39 -9.85 12.59
C ARG A 68 9.58 -8.59 12.33
N ILE A 69 10.11 -7.48 12.75
CA ILE A 69 9.54 -6.16 12.48
C ILE A 69 10.08 -5.65 11.14
N VAL A 70 9.20 -5.05 10.34
CA VAL A 70 9.56 -4.46 9.05
C VAL A 70 10.56 -3.32 9.23
N ARG A 71 11.56 -3.29 8.39
CA ARG A 71 12.60 -2.27 8.38
C ARG A 71 12.83 -1.67 6.99
N PHE A 72 11.78 -1.57 6.19
CA PHE A 72 11.91 -1.02 4.83
C PHE A 72 12.04 0.50 4.82
N PHE A 73 11.63 1.15 5.88
CA PHE A 73 11.59 2.59 5.97
C PHE A 73 12.04 3.05 7.35
N ASP A 74 12.11 4.34 7.51
CA ASP A 74 12.57 4.98 8.73
C ASP A 74 11.86 4.46 9.98
N LYS A 75 12.59 4.37 11.08
CA LYS A 75 12.10 3.90 12.39
C LYS A 75 10.85 4.62 12.87
N LYS A 76 10.64 5.86 12.48
CA LYS A 76 9.45 6.63 12.86
C LYS A 76 8.15 6.02 12.35
N TYR A 77 8.22 5.16 11.33
CA TYR A 77 7.04 4.46 10.81
C TYR A 77 6.81 3.08 11.46
N ALA A 78 7.63 2.70 12.40
CA ALA A 78 7.61 1.36 12.98
C ALA A 78 6.35 1.07 13.80
N GLY A 79 5.52 2.04 14.08
CA GLY A 79 4.35 1.86 14.93
C GLY A 79 3.05 1.57 14.23
N SER A 80 2.96 1.74 12.91
CA SER A 80 1.68 1.74 12.22
C SER A 80 1.76 1.16 10.81
N TYR A 81 0.65 1.26 10.09
CA TYR A 81 0.58 0.92 8.67
C TYR A 81 1.22 2.02 7.83
N HIS A 82 1.75 1.63 6.69
CA HIS A 82 2.45 2.53 5.79
C HIS A 82 2.05 2.25 4.34
N THR A 83 1.70 3.31 3.61
CA THR A 83 1.26 3.21 2.23
C THR A 83 2.43 3.49 1.29
N MET A 84 2.58 2.67 0.27
CA MET A 84 3.63 2.77 -0.73
C MET A 84 3.05 2.68 -2.13
N ILE A 85 3.74 3.31 -3.08
CA ILE A 85 3.39 3.21 -4.49
C ILE A 85 4.48 2.43 -5.21
N LEU A 86 4.11 1.27 -5.75
CA LEU A 86 4.99 0.43 -6.55
C LEU A 86 4.96 0.95 -7.98
N LEU A 87 6.12 1.27 -8.52
CA LEU A 87 6.27 1.96 -9.81
C LEU A 87 6.69 1.04 -10.95
N GLY A 88 7.45 0.01 -10.66
CA GLY A 88 7.95 -0.88 -11.69
C GLY A 88 8.86 -1.96 -11.14
N VAL A 89 9.48 -2.69 -12.06
CA VAL A 89 10.40 -3.79 -11.76
C VAL A 89 11.73 -3.45 -12.40
N ASP A 90 12.82 -3.53 -11.66
CA ASP A 90 14.15 -3.26 -12.19
C ASP A 90 14.74 -4.48 -12.90
N GLU A 91 15.98 -4.34 -13.42
CA GLU A 91 16.64 -5.40 -14.16
C GLU A 91 16.95 -6.65 -13.32
N GLU A 92 17.01 -6.49 -12.01
CA GLU A 92 17.26 -7.59 -11.06
C GLU A 92 16.00 -8.24 -10.56
N GLY A 93 14.83 -7.79 -11.03
CA GLY A 93 13.53 -8.31 -10.60
C GLY A 93 13.02 -7.73 -9.30
N GLN A 94 13.66 -6.69 -8.77
CA GLN A 94 13.19 -6.01 -7.57
C GLN A 94 12.15 -4.95 -7.92
N ILE A 95 11.26 -4.72 -6.98
CA ILE A 95 10.25 -3.66 -7.10
C ILE A 95 10.89 -2.31 -6.78
N VAL A 96 10.68 -1.35 -7.67
CA VAL A 96 11.01 0.05 -7.44
C VAL A 96 9.76 0.72 -6.88
N PHE A 97 9.88 1.36 -5.73
CA PHE A 97 8.73 1.98 -5.07
C PHE A 97 9.09 3.32 -4.43
N THR A 98 8.07 4.08 -4.13
CA THR A 98 8.19 5.34 -3.40
C THR A 98 7.11 5.40 -2.31
N ASP A 99 7.33 6.25 -1.33
CA ASP A 99 6.41 6.48 -0.23
C ASP A 99 6.52 7.93 0.26
N SER A 100 5.80 8.26 1.32
CA SER A 100 5.85 9.60 1.91
C SER A 100 7.13 9.88 2.71
N ALA A 101 7.92 8.85 2.97
CA ALA A 101 9.22 8.99 3.64
C ALA A 101 10.29 9.32 2.58
N THR A 102 10.40 10.58 2.23
CA THR A 102 11.31 11.03 1.18
C THR A 102 12.76 11.14 1.61
N ARG A 103 13.03 10.96 2.91
CA ARG A 103 14.38 11.00 3.46
C ARG A 103 14.66 9.72 4.23
N ASP A 104 15.90 9.25 4.18
CA ASP A 104 16.34 8.17 5.06
C ASP A 104 16.53 8.70 6.49
N TRP A 105 16.91 7.80 7.38
CA TRP A 105 17.11 8.15 8.78
C TRP A 105 18.29 9.10 9.01
N ALA A 106 19.20 9.23 8.06
CA ALA A 106 20.32 10.18 8.12
C ALA A 106 19.97 11.55 7.55
N GLY A 107 18.73 11.71 7.04
CA GLY A 107 18.28 12.96 6.46
C GLY A 107 18.55 13.10 4.97
N GLU A 108 19.17 12.10 4.35
CA GLU A 108 19.41 12.11 2.92
C GLU A 108 18.13 11.81 2.14
N GLN A 109 17.93 12.51 1.05
CA GLN A 109 16.72 12.35 0.26
C GLN A 109 16.75 11.04 -0.51
N GLN A 110 15.78 10.18 -0.26
CA GLN A 110 15.56 8.94 -0.98
C GLN A 110 14.18 8.96 -1.62
N ARG A 111 14.14 9.11 -2.94
CA ARG A 111 12.88 9.14 -3.69
C ARG A 111 12.43 7.75 -4.12
N LEU A 112 13.38 6.91 -4.50
CA LEU A 112 13.10 5.55 -4.98
C LEU A 112 13.80 4.54 -4.08
N LYS A 113 13.05 3.50 -3.73
CA LYS A 113 13.51 2.39 -2.91
C LYS A 113 13.30 1.09 -3.68
N ARG A 114 13.98 0.04 -3.25
CA ARG A 114 13.90 -1.27 -3.90
C ARG A 114 13.73 -2.37 -2.88
N ALA A 115 12.89 -3.36 -3.24
CA ALA A 115 12.66 -4.54 -2.42
C ALA A 115 12.11 -5.67 -3.29
N LYS A 116 12.22 -6.91 -2.79
CA LYS A 116 11.57 -8.04 -3.45
C LYS A 116 10.08 -7.99 -3.18
N LEU A 117 9.26 -8.26 -4.19
CA LEU A 117 7.81 -8.24 -4.04
C LEU A 117 7.32 -9.25 -3.01
N SER A 118 7.87 -10.45 -3.01
CA SER A 118 7.53 -11.47 -2.02
C SER A 118 7.75 -11.00 -0.58
N GLU A 119 8.80 -10.22 -0.36
CA GLU A 119 9.08 -9.65 0.95
C GLU A 119 8.05 -8.58 1.31
N LEU A 120 7.74 -7.67 0.40
CA LEU A 120 6.70 -6.66 0.62
C LEU A 120 5.35 -7.31 0.95
N ILE A 121 4.96 -8.33 0.20
CA ILE A 121 3.71 -9.05 0.41
C ILE A 121 3.65 -9.68 1.81
N SER A 122 4.78 -10.18 2.32
CA SER A 122 4.80 -10.78 3.66
C SER A 122 4.43 -9.79 4.77
N TYR A 123 4.50 -8.49 4.51
CA TYR A 123 4.11 -7.43 5.42
C TYR A 123 2.75 -6.80 5.11
N MET A 124 2.07 -7.28 4.08
CA MET A 124 0.72 -6.84 3.73
C MET A 124 -0.31 -7.72 4.43
N PHE A 125 -1.53 -7.22 4.54
CA PHE A 125 -2.64 -7.98 5.13
C PHE A 125 -3.78 -8.12 4.13
N PRO A 126 -4.32 -9.34 3.95
CA PRO A 126 -5.60 -9.49 3.27
C PRO A 126 -6.72 -8.86 4.11
N GLN A 127 -7.70 -8.28 3.45
CA GLN A 127 -8.88 -7.71 4.09
C GLN A 127 -10.14 -8.33 3.52
N LYS A 128 -10.81 -9.15 4.32
CA LYS A 128 -12.00 -9.92 3.87
C LYS A 128 -13.31 -9.17 4.03
N ASN A 129 -13.35 -8.22 4.96
CA ASN A 129 -14.60 -7.58 5.39
C ASN A 129 -14.71 -6.14 4.89
N VAL A 130 -14.55 -5.96 3.57
CA VAL A 130 -14.77 -4.66 2.94
C VAL A 130 -16.26 -4.50 2.71
N GLY A 131 -16.80 -3.35 3.03
CA GLY A 131 -18.24 -3.07 2.90
C GLY A 131 -18.84 -2.49 4.17
N ASP A 132 -18.03 -2.25 5.17
CA ASP A 132 -18.42 -1.63 6.43
C ASP A 132 -18.63 -0.12 6.25
N THR A 133 -19.42 0.46 7.14
CA THR A 133 -19.69 1.91 7.18
C THR A 133 -18.45 2.76 7.49
N HIS A 134 -17.35 2.15 7.90
CA HIS A 134 -16.09 2.84 8.22
C HIS A 134 -15.01 2.66 7.15
N LEU A 135 -15.40 2.50 5.90
CA LEU A 135 -14.49 2.15 4.80
C LEU A 135 -13.40 3.19 4.55
N TYR A 136 -13.69 4.45 4.81
CA TYR A 136 -12.75 5.53 4.50
C TYR A 136 -11.64 5.69 5.53
N PHE A 137 -11.81 5.11 6.71
CA PHE A 137 -10.89 5.36 7.80
C PHE A 137 -10.01 4.15 8.07
N SER A 138 -8.76 4.43 8.42
CA SER A 138 -7.79 3.41 8.75
C SER A 138 -8.16 2.79 10.11
N ARG A 139 -8.81 1.65 10.06
CA ARG A 139 -9.13 0.83 11.22
C ARG A 139 -8.63 -0.57 10.97
N LYS A 140 -8.37 -1.31 12.05
CA LYS A 140 -7.77 -2.64 11.96
C LYS A 140 -8.47 -3.56 10.93
N ARG A 141 -9.78 -3.50 10.83
CA ARG A 141 -10.55 -4.35 9.90
C ARG A 141 -10.76 -3.75 8.51
N ASN A 142 -10.37 -2.48 8.32
CA ASN A 142 -10.50 -1.79 7.03
C ASN A 142 -9.15 -1.51 6.37
N THR A 143 -8.07 -1.96 7.01
CA THR A 143 -6.72 -1.83 6.44
C THR A 143 -6.39 -3.07 5.63
N GLY A 144 -5.42 -2.94 4.75
CA GLY A 144 -4.93 -4.06 3.96
C GLY A 144 -5.47 -4.10 2.54
N GLY A 145 -5.09 -5.16 1.83
CA GLY A 145 -5.36 -5.26 0.40
C GLY A 145 -4.34 -4.49 -0.43
N TYR A 146 -4.67 -4.25 -1.69
CA TYR A 146 -3.86 -3.43 -2.59
C TYR A 146 -4.73 -2.83 -3.68
N ILE A 147 -4.18 -1.82 -4.36
CA ILE A 147 -4.89 -1.10 -5.43
C ILE A 147 -4.10 -1.23 -6.73
N LEU A 148 -4.76 -1.69 -7.79
CA LEU A 148 -4.22 -1.67 -9.14
C LEU A 148 -4.67 -0.39 -9.82
N ILE A 149 -3.71 0.44 -10.27
CA ILE A 149 -4.03 1.63 -11.05
C ILE A 149 -4.17 1.20 -12.51
N CYS A 150 -5.27 1.53 -13.13
CA CYS A 150 -5.58 1.07 -14.50
C CYS A 150 -5.04 1.97 -15.60
#